data_6fd757a706ff17867c50a16465223739
#
_entry.id   6fd757a706ff17867c50a16465223739
#
_cell.length_a   1.000
_cell.length_b   1.000
_cell.length_c   1.000
_cell.angle_alpha   90.00
_cell.angle_beta   90.00
_cell.angle_gamma   90.00
#
_symmetry.space_group_name_H-M   'P 1'
#
loop_
_entity.id
_entity.type
_entity.pdbx_description
1 polymer ?
#
loop_
_entity_poly.entity_id
_entity_poly.type
_entity_poly.pdbx_seq_one_letter_code
_entity_poly.pdbx_strand_id
1 'polypeptide(L)'
;EICACLVGSEMCIRDSYAMDVVEIPTNRPVIRVDHEDAVYMTKKEKFNAVVNAVVEAHAKQQPVLVGTITIETSELLSRMLKRQGIKHNVLNAKFHELEAEIVSQAGQAGAVTIATNMAGRGTDIKLDDVARNAGGLMIIGTERHESRRIDNQLRGRSGRQGDPGESRFYISLEDDLMRLFGSERLMKIFTSLGVAENEQIEHKMLSNAIEKAQEKIEFNNFGIRKNLLDYDQVNNEQREIIYKERRQVLDGENMREAIYKMIQDTVDTYVDMCFSDDVDSEEWDLNEFNGVLTPIIPIRPLTAESVKGKKRDEIRHELKEEAVKLYEEKEAEFPEPEQLRELERVVLLKCIDSKWMDNLSLIHISEPT
;
A
#
# COMPACT_ATOMS: atom_id res chain seq x y z
N GLU A 1 4.42 13.17 24.72
CA GLU A 1 5.26 13.14 23.49
C GLU A 1 4.87 12.04 22.51
N ILE A 2 4.41 10.87 22.98
CA ILE A 2 3.88 9.79 22.13
C ILE A 2 2.58 10.22 21.43
N CYS A 3 1.72 11.00 22.09
CA CYS A 3 0.48 11.54 21.53
C CYS A 3 0.71 12.44 20.30
N ALA A 4 1.75 13.29 20.29
CA ALA A 4 2.00 14.21 19.18
C ALA A 4 2.41 13.48 17.89
N CYS A 5 2.97 12.25 17.98
CA CYS A 5 3.32 11.44 16.82
C CYS A 5 2.12 10.66 16.27
N LEU A 6 1.17 10.32 17.13
CA LEU A 6 -0.05 9.60 16.76
C LEU A 6 -1.11 10.54 16.16
N VAL A 7 -1.21 11.77 16.64
CA VAL A 7 -2.24 12.73 16.20
C VAL A 7 -2.23 12.95 14.68
N GLY A 8 -1.07 13.08 14.05
CA GLY A 8 -0.99 13.15 12.58
C GLY A 8 -1.40 11.86 11.89
N SER A 9 -1.02 10.71 12.46
CA SER A 9 -1.38 9.38 11.94
C SER A 9 -2.86 9.06 12.15
N GLU A 10 -3.45 9.47 13.28
CA GLU A 10 -4.88 9.29 13.57
C GLU A 10 -5.76 10.06 12.60
N MET A 11 -5.47 11.35 12.36
CA MET A 11 -6.21 12.13 11.36
C MET A 11 -6.15 11.47 9.99
N CYS A 12 -4.96 11.04 9.55
CA CYS A 12 -4.79 10.34 8.28
C CYS A 12 -5.57 9.02 8.23
N ILE A 13 -5.63 8.24 9.30
CA ILE A 13 -6.38 6.98 9.36
C ILE A 13 -7.88 7.26 9.29
N ARG A 14 -8.39 8.20 10.08
CA ARG A 14 -9.81 8.57 10.08
C ARG A 14 -10.27 9.10 8.72
N ASP A 15 -9.52 10.04 8.17
CA ASP A 15 -9.90 10.71 6.92
C ASP A 15 -9.76 9.80 5.69
N SER A 16 -8.79 8.88 5.68
CA SER A 16 -8.50 8.06 4.50
C SER A 16 -9.20 6.71 4.51
N TYR A 17 -9.42 6.14 5.69
CA TYR A 17 -9.98 4.78 5.83
C TYR A 17 -11.35 4.77 6.51
N ALA A 18 -11.87 5.93 6.90
CA ALA A 18 -13.12 6.07 7.67
C ALA A 18 -13.20 5.14 8.88
N MET A 19 -12.04 4.93 9.56
CA MET A 19 -11.92 4.05 10.73
C MET A 19 -11.66 4.85 11.99
N ASP A 20 -12.26 4.43 13.09
CA ASP A 20 -11.95 4.99 14.42
C ASP A 20 -10.62 4.47 14.93
N VAL A 21 -9.94 5.32 15.72
CA VAL A 21 -8.67 5.00 16.37
C VAL A 21 -8.87 5.01 17.87
N VAL A 22 -8.49 3.91 18.53
CA VAL A 22 -8.55 3.76 19.99
C VAL A 22 -7.14 3.63 20.54
N GLU A 23 -6.75 4.50 21.45
CA GLU A 23 -5.50 4.41 22.18
C GLU A 23 -5.58 3.37 23.29
N ILE A 24 -4.64 2.42 23.28
CA ILE A 24 -4.49 1.43 24.35
C ILE A 24 -3.19 1.77 25.11
N PRO A 25 -3.27 2.15 26.38
CA PRO A 25 -2.08 2.49 27.17
C PRO A 25 -1.15 1.29 27.35
N THR A 26 0.13 1.55 27.54
CA THR A 26 1.12 0.49 27.81
C THR A 26 0.88 -0.16 29.17
N ASN A 27 1.12 -1.49 29.27
CA ASN A 27 0.97 -2.25 30.52
C ASN A 27 1.88 -1.73 31.64
N ARG A 28 3.11 -1.32 31.30
CA ARG A 28 4.06 -0.69 32.21
C ARG A 28 4.61 0.58 31.58
N PRO A 29 4.97 1.60 32.39
CA PRO A 29 5.56 2.81 31.87
C PRO A 29 6.86 2.52 31.15
N VAL A 30 7.12 3.24 30.05
CA VAL A 30 8.38 3.18 29.31
C VAL A 30 9.40 4.03 30.07
N ILE A 31 10.46 3.40 30.57
CA ILE A 31 11.55 4.06 31.29
C ILE A 31 12.83 4.19 30.43
N ARG A 32 12.76 3.77 29.16
CA ARG A 32 13.85 3.93 28.21
C ARG A 32 14.23 5.40 28.03
N VAL A 33 15.51 5.68 27.97
CA VAL A 33 16.05 7.02 27.66
C VAL A 33 16.30 7.14 26.16
N ASP A 34 15.60 8.05 25.51
CA ASP A 34 15.83 8.36 24.11
C ASP A 34 16.70 9.61 23.99
N HIS A 35 17.97 9.43 23.63
CA HIS A 35 18.95 10.52 23.47
C HIS A 35 18.67 11.31 22.18
N GLU A 36 19.14 12.55 22.15
CA GLU A 36 19.12 13.37 20.94
C GLU A 36 20.03 12.78 19.86
N ASP A 37 19.72 13.10 18.62
CA ASP A 37 20.49 12.60 17.48
C ASP A 37 21.92 13.16 17.48
N ALA A 38 22.89 12.29 17.22
CA ALA A 38 24.27 12.65 17.04
C ALA A 38 24.53 12.93 15.54
N VAL A 39 24.74 14.18 15.18
CA VAL A 39 24.94 14.57 13.77
C VAL A 39 26.41 14.83 13.48
N TYR A 40 26.90 14.30 12.36
CA TYR A 40 28.27 14.42 11.88
C TYR A 40 28.32 14.98 10.46
N MET A 41 29.43 15.58 10.09
CA MET A 41 29.62 16.11 8.75
C MET A 41 29.66 15.01 7.69
N THR A 42 30.41 13.93 7.95
CA THR A 42 30.65 12.85 6.99
C THR A 42 30.18 11.49 7.48
N LYS A 43 29.90 10.58 6.54
CA LYS A 43 29.58 9.16 6.85
C LYS A 43 30.73 8.46 7.59
N LYS A 44 31.99 8.82 7.29
CA LYS A 44 33.16 8.23 7.94
C LYS A 44 33.20 8.57 9.43
N GLU A 45 33.00 9.83 9.79
CA GLU A 45 32.93 10.29 11.18
C GLU A 45 31.81 9.62 11.94
N LYS A 46 30.63 9.58 11.34
CA LYS A 46 29.46 8.89 11.88
C LYS A 46 29.75 7.43 12.24
N PHE A 47 30.31 6.67 11.29
CA PHE A 47 30.60 5.25 11.54
C PHE A 47 31.70 5.05 12.59
N ASN A 48 32.71 5.93 12.67
CA ASN A 48 33.69 5.90 13.75
C ASN A 48 33.00 6.13 15.10
N ALA A 49 32.12 7.10 15.20
CA ALA A 49 31.35 7.39 16.42
C ALA A 49 30.45 6.22 16.83
N VAL A 50 29.77 5.58 15.87
CA VAL A 50 28.98 4.36 16.12
C VAL A 50 29.84 3.24 16.70
N VAL A 51 30.98 2.98 16.10
CA VAL A 51 31.90 1.94 16.58
C VAL A 51 32.39 2.24 18.00
N ASN A 52 32.75 3.50 18.28
CA ASN A 52 33.17 3.92 19.63
C ASN A 52 32.04 3.70 20.66
N ALA A 53 30.82 4.09 20.33
CA ALA A 53 29.68 3.87 21.22
C ALA A 53 29.41 2.37 21.48
N VAL A 54 29.57 1.51 20.47
CA VAL A 54 29.46 0.06 20.63
C VAL A 54 30.54 -0.47 21.56
N VAL A 55 31.82 -0.02 21.39
CA VAL A 55 32.93 -0.42 22.23
C VAL A 55 32.72 -0.01 23.70
N GLU A 56 32.25 1.21 23.94
CA GLU A 56 31.97 1.71 25.28
C GLU A 56 30.83 0.94 25.96
N ALA A 57 29.73 0.66 25.25
CA ALA A 57 28.62 -0.12 25.78
C ALA A 57 29.02 -1.57 26.05
N HIS A 58 29.76 -2.19 25.14
CA HIS A 58 30.31 -3.54 25.32
C HIS A 58 31.22 -3.65 26.53
N ALA A 59 32.06 -2.65 26.78
CA ALA A 59 32.92 -2.61 27.97
C ALA A 59 32.12 -2.55 29.27
N LYS A 60 30.93 -1.94 29.26
CA LYS A 60 29.98 -1.88 30.37
C LYS A 60 29.11 -3.15 30.50
N GLN A 61 29.29 -4.15 29.64
CA GLN A 61 28.45 -5.33 29.53
C GLN A 61 27.01 -5.01 29.13
N GLN A 62 26.76 -3.84 28.57
CA GLN A 62 25.48 -3.43 28.04
C GLN A 62 25.24 -4.06 26.65
N PRO A 63 24.13 -4.79 26.41
CA PRO A 63 23.84 -5.32 25.09
C PRO A 63 23.51 -4.20 24.09
N VAL A 64 23.97 -4.33 22.86
CA VAL A 64 23.81 -3.32 21.82
C VAL A 64 23.13 -3.92 20.59
N LEU A 65 22.09 -3.25 20.10
CA LEU A 65 21.49 -3.53 18.81
C LEU A 65 21.73 -2.34 17.86
N VAL A 66 22.52 -2.58 16.81
CA VAL A 66 22.79 -1.59 15.77
C VAL A 66 21.83 -1.79 14.62
N GLY A 67 20.96 -0.82 14.39
CA GLY A 67 20.02 -0.79 13.26
C GLY A 67 20.66 -0.14 12.02
N THR A 68 20.63 -0.84 10.89
CA THR A 68 21.13 -0.36 9.60
C THR A 68 20.00 -0.39 8.56
N ILE A 69 20.05 0.50 7.55
CA ILE A 69 19.08 0.51 6.46
C ILE A 69 19.48 -0.49 5.37
N THR A 70 20.78 -0.56 5.03
CA THR A 70 21.28 -1.38 3.93
C THR A 70 22.16 -2.53 4.42
N ILE A 71 22.26 -3.57 3.59
CA ILE A 71 23.15 -4.72 3.86
C ILE A 71 24.60 -4.28 3.81
N GLU A 72 24.96 -3.39 2.87
CA GLU A 72 26.31 -2.85 2.69
C GLU A 72 26.79 -2.14 3.96
N THR A 73 25.91 -1.32 4.56
CA THR A 73 26.21 -0.64 5.83
C THR A 73 26.44 -1.65 6.96
N SER A 74 25.62 -2.70 7.04
CA SER A 74 25.79 -3.75 8.05
C SER A 74 27.11 -4.50 7.89
N GLU A 75 27.53 -4.80 6.66
CA GLU A 75 28.80 -5.46 6.35
C GLU A 75 30.02 -4.53 6.63
N LEU A 76 29.87 -3.23 6.35
CA LEU A 76 30.90 -2.24 6.65
C LEU A 76 31.17 -2.16 8.17
N LEU A 77 30.10 -1.98 8.95
CA LEU A 77 30.16 -1.93 10.41
C LEU A 77 30.69 -3.24 11.00
N SER A 78 30.29 -4.39 10.46
CA SER A 78 30.83 -5.68 10.87
C SER A 78 32.31 -5.76 10.66
N ARG A 79 32.84 -5.28 9.52
CA ARG A 79 34.31 -5.23 9.29
C ARG A 79 35.01 -4.28 10.26
N MET A 80 34.40 -3.15 10.59
CA MET A 80 35.00 -2.18 11.54
C MET A 80 35.05 -2.76 12.97
N LEU A 81 33.96 -3.39 13.44
CA LEU A 81 33.87 -4.03 14.75
C LEU A 81 34.85 -5.24 14.89
N LYS A 82 35.01 -6.02 13.81
CA LYS A 82 36.03 -7.09 13.77
C LYS A 82 37.44 -6.57 13.97
N ARG A 83 37.78 -5.41 13.38
CA ARG A 83 39.07 -4.76 13.56
C ARG A 83 39.31 -4.31 15.01
N GLN A 84 38.23 -3.98 15.74
CA GLN A 84 38.27 -3.63 17.16
C GLN A 84 38.25 -4.87 18.09
N GLY A 85 38.18 -6.08 17.52
CA GLY A 85 38.12 -7.32 18.29
C GLY A 85 36.78 -7.61 18.95
N ILE A 86 35.70 -6.89 18.60
CA ILE A 86 34.38 -7.06 19.18
C ILE A 86 33.66 -8.24 18.48
N LYS A 87 33.29 -9.25 19.28
CA LYS A 87 32.43 -10.34 18.81
C LYS A 87 31.02 -9.80 18.60
N HIS A 88 30.43 -10.07 17.45
CA HIS A 88 29.08 -9.60 17.12
C HIS A 88 28.37 -10.55 16.15
N ASN A 89 27.07 -10.52 16.17
CA ASN A 89 26.20 -11.22 15.24
C ASN A 89 25.67 -10.23 14.18
N VAL A 90 25.51 -10.70 12.94
CA VAL A 90 24.90 -9.91 11.86
C VAL A 90 23.61 -10.59 11.41
N LEU A 91 22.53 -9.84 11.49
CA LEU A 91 21.17 -10.27 11.17
C LEU A 91 20.73 -9.54 9.91
N ASN A 92 20.72 -10.26 8.80
CA ASN A 92 20.26 -9.74 7.53
C ASN A 92 19.39 -10.77 6.80
N ALA A 93 18.70 -10.35 5.74
CA ALA A 93 17.80 -11.20 4.96
C ALA A 93 18.42 -12.49 4.36
N LYS A 94 19.74 -12.65 4.45
CA LYS A 94 20.44 -13.83 3.93
C LYS A 94 20.44 -15.04 4.91
N PHE A 95 20.10 -14.83 6.19
CA PHE A 95 20.25 -15.84 7.26
C PHE A 95 18.96 -16.05 8.07
N HIS A 96 17.84 -16.29 7.41
CA HIS A 96 16.53 -16.47 8.07
C HIS A 96 16.48 -17.65 9.07
N GLU A 97 17.19 -18.73 8.80
CA GLU A 97 17.16 -19.93 9.65
C GLU A 97 17.78 -19.71 11.04
N LEU A 98 18.77 -18.82 11.15
CA LEU A 98 19.45 -18.50 12.40
C LEU A 98 18.89 -17.26 13.12
N GLU A 99 17.88 -16.63 12.54
CA GLU A 99 17.36 -15.36 13.03
C GLU A 99 16.86 -15.46 14.48
N ALA A 100 16.05 -16.48 14.78
CA ALA A 100 15.47 -16.68 16.11
C ALA A 100 16.55 -16.94 17.18
N GLU A 101 17.60 -17.67 16.84
CA GLU A 101 18.72 -17.96 17.73
C GLU A 101 19.53 -16.69 18.02
N ILE A 102 19.88 -15.94 16.97
CA ILE A 102 20.61 -14.67 17.12
C ILE A 102 19.85 -13.66 17.96
N VAL A 103 18.54 -13.54 17.72
CA VAL A 103 17.69 -12.61 18.48
C VAL A 103 17.57 -13.03 19.94
N SER A 104 17.52 -14.36 20.23
CA SER A 104 17.48 -14.85 21.62
C SER A 104 18.75 -14.52 22.40
N GLN A 105 19.89 -14.42 21.70
CA GLN A 105 21.17 -14.06 22.31
C GLN A 105 21.42 -12.54 22.38
N ALA A 106 20.67 -11.74 21.63
CA ALA A 106 20.88 -10.29 21.53
C ALA A 106 20.67 -9.53 22.84
N GLY A 107 19.95 -10.12 23.81
CA GLY A 107 19.69 -9.54 25.13
C GLY A 107 20.69 -9.95 26.21
N GLN A 108 21.68 -10.77 25.91
CA GLN A 108 22.71 -11.20 26.86
C GLN A 108 23.73 -10.09 27.14
N ALA A 109 24.31 -10.11 28.34
CA ALA A 109 25.32 -9.12 28.72
C ALA A 109 26.48 -9.02 27.73
N GLY A 110 26.75 -7.79 27.28
CA GLY A 110 27.81 -7.50 26.31
C GLY A 110 27.57 -8.02 24.89
N ALA A 111 26.37 -8.55 24.58
CA ALA A 111 26.05 -8.98 23.21
C ALA A 111 26.00 -7.78 22.26
N VAL A 112 26.59 -7.93 21.06
CA VAL A 112 26.49 -6.93 20.00
C VAL A 112 25.85 -7.56 18.78
N THR A 113 24.74 -6.97 18.33
CA THR A 113 24.00 -7.45 17.17
C THR A 113 23.82 -6.31 16.17
N ILE A 114 24.20 -6.54 14.92
CA ILE A 114 23.90 -5.63 13.80
C ILE A 114 22.70 -6.20 13.08
N ALA A 115 21.62 -5.43 12.92
CA ALA A 115 20.41 -5.89 12.25
C ALA A 115 19.96 -4.88 11.20
N THR A 116 19.54 -5.37 10.02
CA THR A 116 18.75 -4.54 9.12
C THR A 116 17.34 -4.40 9.68
N ASN A 117 16.67 -3.29 9.37
CA ASN A 117 15.40 -2.89 10.02
C ASN A 117 14.30 -3.96 10.05
N MET A 118 14.25 -4.80 9.04
CA MET A 118 13.22 -5.83 8.90
C MET A 118 13.56 -7.12 9.68
N ALA A 119 14.82 -7.32 10.02
CA ALA A 119 15.27 -8.54 10.69
C ALA A 119 14.85 -8.57 12.17
N GLY A 120 14.41 -9.71 12.66
CA GLY A 120 13.95 -9.91 14.05
C GLY A 120 12.60 -9.27 14.37
N ARG A 121 11.78 -8.91 13.36
CA ARG A 121 10.44 -8.37 13.61
C ARG A 121 9.51 -9.46 14.18
N GLY A 122 8.78 -9.11 15.25
CA GLY A 122 7.86 -10.04 15.91
C GLY A 122 8.51 -10.90 17.01
N THR A 123 9.86 -10.88 17.14
CA THR A 123 10.57 -11.61 18.19
C THR A 123 10.93 -10.66 19.32
N ASP A 124 10.76 -11.10 20.57
CA ASP A 124 11.11 -10.34 21.75
C ASP A 124 12.54 -10.60 22.19
N ILE A 125 13.28 -9.53 22.53
CA ILE A 125 14.66 -9.60 23.04
C ILE A 125 14.58 -9.63 24.57
N LYS A 126 14.81 -10.79 25.17
CA LYS A 126 14.81 -10.95 26.63
C LYS A 126 16.18 -10.60 27.20
N LEU A 127 16.18 -9.66 28.15
CA LEU A 127 17.40 -9.26 28.84
C LEU A 127 17.71 -10.21 30.01
N ASP A 128 18.99 -10.53 30.20
CA ASP A 128 19.46 -11.15 31.44
C ASP A 128 19.60 -10.10 32.56
N ASP A 129 19.79 -10.54 33.78
CA ASP A 129 19.87 -9.65 34.95
C ASP A 129 21.11 -8.75 34.91
N VAL A 130 22.22 -9.22 34.31
CA VAL A 130 23.45 -8.43 34.17
C VAL A 130 23.22 -7.30 33.15
N ALA A 131 22.59 -7.61 32.01
CA ALA A 131 22.24 -6.63 31.00
C ALA A 131 21.26 -5.57 31.54
N ARG A 132 20.26 -5.96 32.34
CA ARG A 132 19.35 -5.00 33.01
C ARG A 132 20.09 -4.05 33.92
N ASN A 133 21.02 -4.58 34.75
CA ASN A 133 21.81 -3.77 35.66
C ASN A 133 22.83 -2.89 34.95
N ALA A 134 23.26 -3.28 33.74
CA ALA A 134 24.17 -2.50 32.88
C ALA A 134 23.48 -1.34 32.15
N GLY A 135 22.15 -1.16 32.30
CA GLY A 135 21.38 -0.10 31.66
C GLY A 135 20.37 -0.61 30.61
N GLY A 136 20.25 -1.93 30.43
CA GLY A 136 19.36 -2.54 29.47
C GLY A 136 19.88 -2.48 28.04
N LEU A 137 19.01 -2.76 27.05
CA LEU A 137 19.37 -2.81 25.64
C LEU A 137 19.61 -1.40 25.08
N MET A 138 20.80 -1.16 24.54
CA MET A 138 21.14 0.05 23.81
C MET A 138 20.81 -0.11 22.34
N ILE A 139 19.98 0.79 21.80
CA ILE A 139 19.66 0.89 20.37
C ILE A 139 20.52 1.96 19.73
N ILE A 140 21.25 1.60 18.69
CA ILE A 140 21.99 2.53 17.85
C ILE A 140 21.39 2.50 16.45
N GLY A 141 20.74 3.59 16.03
CA GLY A 141 20.32 3.79 14.65
C GLY A 141 21.44 4.44 13.85
N THR A 142 21.82 3.87 12.71
CA THR A 142 22.89 4.43 11.87
C THR A 142 22.43 5.50 10.91
N GLU A 143 21.12 5.63 10.73
CA GLU A 143 20.45 6.62 9.89
C GLU A 143 19.01 6.79 10.35
N ARG A 144 18.38 7.91 10.02
CA ARG A 144 16.94 8.10 10.13
C ARG A 144 16.24 7.55 8.89
N HIS A 145 15.12 6.89 9.09
CA HIS A 145 14.28 6.38 8.02
C HIS A 145 13.41 7.48 7.42
N GLU A 146 12.81 7.19 6.30
CA GLU A 146 11.81 8.06 5.65
C GLU A 146 10.56 8.26 6.50
N SER A 147 10.31 7.38 7.47
CA SER A 147 9.15 7.44 8.35
C SER A 147 9.57 7.35 9.81
N ARG A 148 9.09 8.29 10.62
CA ARG A 148 9.25 8.29 12.08
C ARG A 148 8.73 7.02 12.75
N ARG A 149 7.70 6.41 12.16
CA ARG A 149 7.15 5.14 12.62
C ARG A 149 8.18 4.01 12.58
N ILE A 150 9.02 3.97 11.56
CA ILE A 150 10.07 2.94 11.42
C ILE A 150 11.17 3.19 12.46
N ASP A 151 11.56 4.43 12.69
CA ASP A 151 12.49 4.80 13.76
C ASP A 151 11.96 4.36 15.12
N ASN A 152 10.69 4.60 15.40
CA ASN A 152 10.05 4.18 16.63
C ASN A 152 9.94 2.65 16.77
N GLN A 153 9.80 1.90 15.67
CA GLN A 153 9.87 0.44 15.69
C GLN A 153 11.26 -0.05 16.09
N LEU A 154 12.33 0.61 15.65
CA LEU A 154 13.70 0.29 16.07
C LEU A 154 13.89 0.62 17.55
N ARG A 155 13.55 1.84 18.00
CA ARG A 155 13.59 2.24 19.42
C ARG A 155 12.77 1.30 20.31
N GLY A 156 11.59 0.89 19.86
CA GLY A 156 10.68 0.02 20.57
C GLY A 156 11.15 -1.43 20.77
N ARG A 157 12.33 -1.79 20.29
CA ARG A 157 12.97 -3.06 20.66
C ARG A 157 13.60 -3.02 22.04
N SER A 158 13.89 -1.83 22.56
CA SER A 158 14.38 -1.59 23.92
C SER A 158 13.31 -0.98 24.82
N GLY A 159 13.42 -1.15 26.11
CA GLY A 159 12.52 -0.59 27.12
C GLY A 159 11.13 -1.28 27.15
N ARG A 160 11.08 -2.56 26.80
CA ARG A 160 9.84 -3.35 26.83
C ARG A 160 9.52 -3.79 28.24
N GLN A 161 8.22 -3.86 28.57
CA GLN A 161 7.71 -4.35 29.85
C GLN A 161 8.34 -3.68 31.10
N GLY A 162 8.75 -2.40 30.96
CA GLY A 162 9.36 -1.65 32.06
C GLY A 162 10.85 -1.95 32.26
N ASP A 163 11.51 -2.63 31.33
CA ASP A 163 12.96 -2.81 31.35
C ASP A 163 13.66 -1.47 31.05
N PRO A 164 14.85 -1.22 31.63
CA PRO A 164 15.69 -0.08 31.24
C PRO A 164 16.18 -0.24 29.82
N GLY A 165 16.61 0.86 29.23
CA GLY A 165 17.21 0.86 27.91
C GLY A 165 17.54 2.26 27.43
N GLU A 166 18.27 2.32 26.33
CA GLU A 166 18.69 3.58 25.73
C GLU A 166 18.52 3.51 24.20
N SER A 167 18.27 4.66 23.57
CA SER A 167 18.31 4.75 22.12
C SER A 167 19.00 6.03 21.65
N ARG A 168 19.81 5.92 20.58
CA ARG A 168 20.45 7.06 19.93
C ARG A 168 20.60 6.83 18.45
N PHE A 169 20.30 7.86 17.65
CA PHE A 169 20.53 7.84 16.21
C PHE A 169 21.82 8.63 15.88
N TYR A 170 22.61 8.08 14.99
CA TYR A 170 23.83 8.68 14.45
C TYR A 170 23.57 9.03 12.98
N ILE A 171 23.70 10.30 12.64
CA ILE A 171 23.29 10.84 11.35
C ILE A 171 24.48 11.56 10.71
N SER A 172 24.58 11.50 9.39
CA SER A 172 25.53 12.29 8.62
C SER A 172 24.79 13.25 7.70
N LEU A 173 25.35 14.43 7.45
CA LEU A 173 24.86 15.34 6.41
C LEU A 173 24.93 14.75 5.00
N GLU A 174 25.70 13.66 4.82
CA GLU A 174 25.80 12.90 3.57
C GLU A 174 24.74 11.78 3.45
N ASP A 175 23.90 11.56 4.47
CA ASP A 175 22.84 10.56 4.41
C ASP A 175 21.75 10.98 3.44
N ASP A 176 21.10 9.99 2.80
CA ASP A 176 20.17 10.25 1.71
C ASP A 176 18.97 11.12 2.14
N LEU A 177 18.46 10.92 3.35
CA LEU A 177 17.42 11.76 3.93
C LEU A 177 17.88 13.22 4.02
N MET A 178 19.10 13.47 4.45
CA MET A 178 19.66 14.82 4.59
C MET A 178 19.92 15.48 3.24
N ARG A 179 20.34 14.70 2.24
CA ARG A 179 20.58 15.19 0.87
C ARG A 179 19.30 15.70 0.20
N LEU A 180 18.16 15.05 0.42
CA LEU A 180 16.86 15.47 -0.10
C LEU A 180 16.42 16.86 0.41
N PHE A 181 16.91 17.31 1.55
CA PHE A 181 16.45 18.54 2.22
C PHE A 181 17.49 19.69 2.26
N GLY A 182 18.47 19.67 1.38
CA GLY A 182 19.39 20.79 1.21
C GLY A 182 20.58 20.75 2.15
N SER A 183 21.10 19.55 2.42
CA SER A 183 22.35 19.33 3.20
C SER A 183 23.53 20.18 2.72
N GLU A 184 23.61 20.52 1.43
CA GLU A 184 24.66 21.36 0.88
C GLU A 184 24.69 22.77 1.53
N ARG A 185 23.53 23.35 1.82
CA ARG A 185 23.44 24.64 2.52
C ARG A 185 23.87 24.51 3.97
N LEU A 186 23.44 23.43 4.65
CA LEU A 186 23.83 23.13 6.02
C LEU A 186 25.32 22.86 6.11
N MET A 187 25.89 22.05 5.20
CA MET A 187 27.32 21.81 5.11
C MET A 187 28.13 23.10 4.99
N LYS A 188 27.74 24.02 4.08
CA LYS A 188 28.39 25.33 3.92
C LYS A 188 28.34 26.15 5.20
N ILE A 189 27.20 26.17 5.90
CA ILE A 189 27.04 26.90 7.16
C ILE A 189 27.97 26.32 8.24
N PHE A 190 27.97 25.00 8.44
CA PHE A 190 28.81 24.36 9.47
C PHE A 190 30.30 24.44 9.16
N THR A 191 30.69 24.31 7.88
CA THR A 191 32.07 24.56 7.46
C THR A 191 32.50 26.00 7.74
N SER A 192 31.59 26.99 7.52
CA SER A 192 31.89 28.39 7.82
C SER A 192 31.97 28.71 9.33
N LEU A 193 31.25 27.92 10.15
CA LEU A 193 31.29 28.01 11.61
C LEU A 193 32.53 27.33 12.25
N GLY A 194 33.36 26.67 11.44
CA GLY A 194 34.61 26.07 11.90
C GLY A 194 34.41 24.84 12.79
N VAL A 195 33.34 24.08 12.58
CA VAL A 195 33.14 22.79 13.28
C VAL A 195 34.36 21.87 13.00
N ALA A 196 35.00 21.38 14.06
CA ALA A 196 36.19 20.53 13.93
C ALA A 196 35.82 19.14 13.37
N GLU A 197 36.81 18.50 12.72
CA GLU A 197 36.64 17.10 12.29
C GLU A 197 36.34 16.20 13.50
N ASN A 198 35.41 15.25 13.33
CA ASN A 198 34.89 14.35 14.37
C ASN A 198 34.11 15.00 15.52
N GLU A 199 33.76 16.28 15.42
CA GLU A 199 32.95 16.94 16.41
C GLU A 199 31.46 16.61 16.18
N GLN A 200 30.79 16.22 17.24
CA GLN A 200 29.31 15.99 17.20
C GLN A 200 28.63 17.35 17.18
N ILE A 201 27.75 17.53 16.20
CA ILE A 201 26.92 18.72 16.07
C ILE A 201 25.64 18.48 16.89
N GLU A 202 25.57 19.07 18.07
CA GLU A 202 24.35 19.07 18.89
C GLU A 202 23.59 20.38 18.68
N HIS A 203 22.60 20.36 17.81
CA HIS A 203 21.77 21.52 17.62
C HIS A 203 20.31 21.13 17.41
N LYS A 204 19.46 21.60 18.30
CA LYS A 204 18.01 21.34 18.29
C LYS A 204 17.33 21.69 16.95
N MET A 205 17.90 22.66 16.22
CA MET A 205 17.42 23.00 14.87
C MET A 205 17.61 21.87 13.85
N LEU A 206 18.67 21.04 14.00
CA LEU A 206 18.90 19.91 13.09
C LEU A 206 17.88 18.79 13.31
N SER A 207 17.62 18.44 14.57
CA SER A 207 16.60 17.45 14.91
C SER A 207 15.21 17.90 14.38
N ASN A 208 14.86 19.17 14.53
CA ASN A 208 13.63 19.72 13.98
C ASN A 208 13.60 19.71 12.44
N ALA A 209 14.76 19.95 11.79
CA ALA A 209 14.87 19.91 10.34
C ALA A 209 14.66 18.48 9.80
N ILE A 210 15.24 17.49 10.49
CA ILE A 210 15.07 16.06 10.17
C ILE A 210 13.62 15.63 10.34
N GLU A 211 12.98 16.02 11.44
CA GLU A 211 11.55 15.70 11.66
C GLU A 211 10.66 16.30 10.57
N LYS A 212 10.86 17.55 10.20
CA LYS A 212 10.13 18.19 9.09
C LYS A 212 10.40 17.52 7.74
N ALA A 213 11.61 17.03 7.56
CA ALA A 213 11.98 16.28 6.37
C ALA A 213 11.21 14.96 6.28
N GLN A 214 11.18 14.19 7.37
CA GLN A 214 10.40 12.96 7.46
C GLN A 214 8.91 13.22 7.24
N GLU A 215 8.35 14.24 7.88
CA GLU A 215 6.95 14.63 7.74
C GLU A 215 6.57 14.94 6.28
N LYS A 216 7.46 15.64 5.56
CA LYS A 216 7.23 15.95 4.14
C LYS A 216 7.25 14.71 3.25
N ILE A 217 8.17 13.77 3.50
CA ILE A 217 8.22 12.49 2.77
C ILE A 217 6.97 11.66 3.10
N GLU A 218 6.61 11.56 4.38
CA GLU A 218 5.40 10.85 4.81
C GLU A 218 4.15 11.40 4.15
N PHE A 219 4.03 12.74 4.07
CA PHE A 219 2.91 13.40 3.39
C PHE A 219 2.88 13.08 1.89
N ASN A 220 4.04 13.11 1.21
CA ASN A 220 4.11 12.75 -0.20
C ASN A 220 3.73 11.28 -0.45
N ASN A 221 4.30 10.37 0.34
CA ASN A 221 3.99 8.93 0.28
C ASN A 221 2.52 8.65 0.63
N PHE A 222 1.95 9.44 1.54
CA PHE A 222 0.53 9.37 1.85
C PHE A 222 -0.33 9.78 0.66
N GLY A 223 0.03 10.86 -0.05
CA GLY A 223 -0.67 11.30 -1.26
C GLY A 223 -0.67 10.22 -2.34
N ILE A 224 0.47 9.58 -2.58
CA ILE A 224 0.58 8.46 -3.53
C ILE A 224 -0.34 7.29 -3.11
N ARG A 225 -0.30 6.88 -1.83
CA ARG A 225 -1.17 5.81 -1.33
C ARG A 225 -2.66 6.16 -1.41
N LYS A 226 -3.02 7.41 -1.13
CA LYS A 226 -4.40 7.88 -1.25
C LYS A 226 -4.91 7.77 -2.68
N ASN A 227 -4.13 8.22 -3.65
CA ASN A 227 -4.48 8.08 -5.06
C ASN A 227 -4.68 6.60 -5.46
N LEU A 228 -3.81 5.70 -4.98
CA LEU A 228 -3.98 4.26 -5.21
C LEU A 228 -5.29 3.73 -4.62
N LEU A 229 -5.64 4.15 -3.40
CA LEU A 229 -6.91 3.76 -2.77
C LEU A 229 -8.13 4.28 -3.53
N ASP A 230 -8.06 5.52 -4.04
CA ASP A 230 -9.15 6.11 -4.82
C ASP A 230 -9.37 5.33 -6.13
N TYR A 231 -8.29 4.86 -6.80
CA TYR A 231 -8.40 3.95 -7.95
C TYR A 231 -8.93 2.56 -7.55
N ASP A 232 -8.42 1.98 -6.47
CA ASP A 232 -8.87 0.68 -5.97
C ASP A 232 -10.35 0.69 -5.57
N GLN A 233 -10.85 1.82 -5.07
CA GLN A 233 -12.26 1.96 -4.71
C GLN A 233 -13.17 1.76 -5.93
N VAL A 234 -12.85 2.40 -7.06
CA VAL A 234 -13.62 2.23 -8.31
C VAL A 234 -13.62 0.77 -8.76
N ASN A 235 -12.45 0.13 -8.73
CA ASN A 235 -12.33 -1.28 -9.08
C ASN A 235 -13.13 -2.19 -8.12
N ASN A 236 -13.16 -1.87 -6.84
CA ASN A 236 -13.93 -2.61 -5.84
C ASN A 236 -15.43 -2.45 -6.04
N GLU A 237 -15.92 -1.25 -6.32
CA GLU A 237 -17.32 -1.00 -6.63
C GLU A 237 -17.76 -1.79 -7.86
N GLN A 238 -16.96 -1.79 -8.93
CA GLN A 238 -17.21 -2.61 -10.12
C GLN A 238 -17.22 -4.10 -9.77
N ARG A 239 -16.27 -4.56 -8.97
CA ARG A 239 -16.19 -5.96 -8.53
C ARG A 239 -17.41 -6.37 -7.71
N GLU A 240 -17.86 -5.55 -6.79
CA GLU A 240 -19.06 -5.82 -5.97
C GLU A 240 -20.32 -5.97 -6.83
N ILE A 241 -20.50 -5.09 -7.83
CA ILE A 241 -21.64 -5.16 -8.76
C ILE A 241 -21.59 -6.48 -9.53
N ILE A 242 -20.48 -6.77 -10.19
CA ILE A 242 -20.31 -7.97 -11.04
C ILE A 242 -20.43 -9.25 -10.20
N TYR A 243 -19.83 -9.29 -9.01
CA TYR A 243 -19.90 -10.47 -8.14
C TYR A 243 -21.31 -10.67 -7.57
N LYS A 244 -22.04 -9.60 -7.32
CA LYS A 244 -23.45 -9.69 -6.92
C LYS A 244 -24.30 -10.29 -8.04
N GLU A 245 -24.16 -9.78 -9.26
CA GLU A 245 -24.88 -10.31 -10.44
C GLU A 245 -24.50 -11.78 -10.69
N ARG A 246 -23.21 -12.10 -10.67
CA ARG A 246 -22.73 -13.46 -10.81
C ARG A 246 -23.29 -14.40 -9.74
N ARG A 247 -23.40 -13.94 -8.50
CA ARG A 247 -23.96 -14.71 -7.40
C ARG A 247 -25.45 -14.98 -7.58
N GLN A 248 -26.22 -14.01 -8.03
CA GLN A 248 -27.64 -14.19 -8.34
C GLN A 248 -27.84 -15.30 -9.37
N VAL A 249 -27.01 -15.32 -10.42
CA VAL A 249 -27.04 -16.39 -11.44
C VAL A 249 -26.66 -17.76 -10.84
N LEU A 250 -25.63 -17.82 -9.98
CA LEU A 250 -25.20 -19.06 -9.32
C LEU A 250 -26.22 -19.61 -8.33
N ASP A 251 -26.88 -18.73 -7.57
CA ASP A 251 -27.88 -19.12 -6.56
C ASP A 251 -29.19 -19.58 -7.23
N GLY A 252 -29.26 -19.52 -8.55
CA GLY A 252 -30.38 -20.05 -9.34
C GLY A 252 -31.62 -19.15 -9.37
N GLU A 253 -31.43 -17.84 -9.13
CA GLU A 253 -32.49 -16.86 -9.31
C GLU A 253 -33.02 -16.91 -10.76
N ASN A 254 -34.32 -16.70 -10.93
CA ASN A 254 -34.92 -16.63 -12.26
C ASN A 254 -34.46 -15.32 -12.93
N MET A 255 -33.64 -15.43 -13.94
CA MET A 255 -33.02 -14.29 -14.65
C MET A 255 -33.91 -13.76 -15.80
N ARG A 256 -35.13 -14.30 -16.01
CA ARG A 256 -36.01 -13.94 -17.13
C ARG A 256 -36.23 -12.44 -17.25
N GLU A 257 -36.61 -11.80 -16.16
CA GLU A 257 -36.82 -10.34 -16.14
C GLU A 257 -35.58 -9.53 -16.44
N ALA A 258 -34.43 -10.00 -15.92
CA ALA A 258 -33.13 -9.38 -16.20
C ALA A 258 -32.77 -9.51 -17.68
N ILE A 259 -33.02 -10.67 -18.29
CA ILE A 259 -32.80 -10.91 -19.73
C ILE A 259 -33.71 -10.01 -20.57
N TYR A 260 -35.01 -9.89 -20.21
CA TYR A 260 -35.91 -8.96 -20.89
C TYR A 260 -35.39 -7.53 -20.87
N LYS A 261 -34.89 -7.10 -19.71
CA LYS A 261 -34.30 -5.78 -19.59
C LYS A 261 -33.04 -5.64 -20.46
N MET A 262 -32.14 -6.64 -20.47
CA MET A 262 -30.96 -6.63 -21.33
C MET A 262 -31.30 -6.53 -22.82
N ILE A 263 -32.34 -7.25 -23.26
CA ILE A 263 -32.83 -7.19 -24.64
C ILE A 263 -33.36 -5.76 -24.94
N GLN A 264 -34.18 -5.21 -24.06
CA GLN A 264 -34.77 -3.88 -24.22
C GLN A 264 -33.68 -2.79 -24.20
N ASP A 265 -32.70 -2.86 -23.27
CA ASP A 265 -31.60 -1.91 -23.19
C ASP A 265 -30.69 -1.99 -24.44
N THR A 266 -30.53 -3.17 -25.03
CA THR A 266 -29.81 -3.36 -26.29
C THR A 266 -30.56 -2.64 -27.43
N VAL A 267 -31.85 -2.81 -27.56
CA VAL A 267 -32.66 -2.10 -28.55
C VAL A 267 -32.52 -0.58 -28.33
N ASP A 268 -32.66 -0.10 -27.09
CA ASP A 268 -32.49 1.32 -26.77
C ASP A 268 -31.15 1.86 -27.24
N THR A 269 -30.06 1.16 -26.93
CA THR A 269 -28.72 1.57 -27.30
C THR A 269 -28.57 1.75 -28.79
N TYR A 270 -29.03 0.79 -29.59
CA TYR A 270 -28.86 0.88 -31.04
C TYR A 270 -29.84 1.88 -31.68
N VAL A 271 -31.07 2.03 -31.15
CA VAL A 271 -31.96 3.10 -31.59
C VAL A 271 -31.38 4.47 -31.29
N ASP A 272 -30.80 4.67 -30.12
CA ASP A 272 -30.17 5.94 -29.73
C ASP A 272 -28.92 6.23 -30.56
N MET A 273 -28.19 5.20 -30.96
CA MET A 273 -26.98 5.33 -31.77
C MET A 273 -27.29 5.68 -33.22
N CYS A 274 -28.32 5.07 -33.82
CA CYS A 274 -28.58 5.16 -35.26
C CYS A 274 -29.65 6.20 -35.61
N PHE A 275 -30.58 6.53 -34.71
CA PHE A 275 -31.70 7.42 -34.99
C PHE A 275 -31.63 8.69 -34.14
N SER A 276 -31.53 9.84 -34.80
CA SER A 276 -31.63 11.15 -34.14
C SER A 276 -33.06 11.68 -34.14
N ASP A 277 -33.45 12.34 -33.03
CA ASP A 277 -34.76 13.01 -32.93
C ASP A 277 -34.90 14.24 -33.84
N ASP A 278 -33.76 14.80 -34.27
CA ASP A 278 -33.70 16.01 -35.10
C ASP A 278 -33.88 15.72 -36.61
N VAL A 279 -34.00 14.44 -36.99
CA VAL A 279 -33.99 14.00 -38.39
C VAL A 279 -35.30 13.24 -38.66
N ASP A 280 -35.93 13.53 -39.81
CA ASP A 280 -37.15 12.80 -40.19
C ASP A 280 -36.88 11.31 -40.46
N SER A 281 -37.86 10.47 -40.11
CA SER A 281 -37.70 9.00 -40.19
C SER A 281 -37.36 8.49 -41.62
N GLU A 282 -37.65 9.27 -42.66
CA GLU A 282 -37.32 8.93 -44.04
C GLU A 282 -35.83 9.12 -44.38
N GLU A 283 -35.09 9.87 -43.56
CA GLU A 283 -33.63 10.15 -43.73
C GLU A 283 -32.73 9.27 -42.87
N TRP A 284 -33.30 8.39 -42.01
CA TRP A 284 -32.50 7.49 -41.17
C TRP A 284 -31.78 6.43 -41.98
N ASP A 285 -30.53 6.10 -41.60
CA ASP A 285 -29.78 5.00 -42.23
C ASP A 285 -30.25 3.63 -41.67
N LEU A 286 -31.27 3.10 -42.30
CA LEU A 286 -31.84 1.79 -41.98
C LEU A 286 -30.88 0.64 -42.29
N ASN A 287 -29.92 0.82 -43.24
CA ASN A 287 -28.96 -0.22 -43.56
C ASN A 287 -27.93 -0.36 -42.47
N GLU A 288 -27.43 0.75 -41.90
CA GLU A 288 -26.54 0.76 -40.75
C GLU A 288 -27.25 0.11 -39.55
N PHE A 289 -28.43 0.54 -39.20
CA PHE A 289 -29.21 -0.01 -38.10
C PHE A 289 -29.43 -1.52 -38.24
N ASN A 290 -29.95 -1.97 -39.38
CA ASN A 290 -30.16 -3.39 -39.62
C ASN A 290 -28.85 -4.19 -39.59
N GLY A 291 -27.77 -3.62 -40.09
CA GLY A 291 -26.44 -4.24 -40.09
C GLY A 291 -25.86 -4.50 -38.70
N VAL A 292 -26.21 -3.64 -37.72
CA VAL A 292 -25.68 -3.79 -36.33
C VAL A 292 -26.63 -4.53 -35.40
N LEU A 293 -27.95 -4.36 -35.51
CA LEU A 293 -28.91 -4.98 -34.59
C LEU A 293 -29.34 -6.38 -35.02
N THR A 294 -29.61 -6.63 -36.29
CA THR A 294 -30.12 -7.94 -36.78
C THR A 294 -29.17 -9.12 -36.48
N PRO A 295 -27.85 -8.98 -36.51
CA PRO A 295 -26.92 -10.06 -36.09
C PRO A 295 -27.01 -10.40 -34.61
N ILE A 296 -27.48 -9.48 -33.78
CA ILE A 296 -27.56 -9.64 -32.31
C ILE A 296 -28.94 -10.13 -31.92
N ILE A 297 -29.99 -9.45 -32.42
CA ILE A 297 -31.40 -9.80 -32.21
C ILE A 297 -32.03 -9.99 -33.59
N PRO A 298 -32.42 -11.23 -33.99
CA PRO A 298 -32.87 -11.53 -35.34
C PRO A 298 -34.30 -11.02 -35.60
N ILE A 299 -34.53 -9.72 -35.39
CA ILE A 299 -35.77 -9.02 -35.72
C ILE A 299 -35.91 -8.85 -37.24
N ARG A 300 -37.08 -8.56 -37.68
CA ARG A 300 -37.30 -8.25 -39.09
C ARG A 300 -36.57 -6.95 -39.47
N PRO A 301 -35.81 -6.94 -40.57
CA PRO A 301 -35.13 -5.73 -41.01
C PRO A 301 -36.13 -4.59 -41.23
N LEU A 302 -35.79 -3.42 -40.69
CA LEU A 302 -36.63 -2.22 -40.94
C LEU A 302 -36.51 -1.79 -42.39
N THR A 303 -37.65 -1.44 -42.97
CA THR A 303 -37.78 -0.93 -44.34
C THR A 303 -38.32 0.51 -44.30
N ALA A 304 -38.08 1.27 -45.38
CA ALA A 304 -38.59 2.64 -45.48
C ALA A 304 -40.10 2.75 -45.32
N GLU A 305 -40.84 1.71 -45.71
CA GLU A 305 -42.30 1.66 -45.53
C GLU A 305 -42.70 1.45 -44.04
N SER A 306 -41.87 0.68 -43.27
CA SER A 306 -42.17 0.36 -41.86
C SER A 306 -41.92 1.53 -40.92
N VAL A 307 -41.03 2.49 -41.29
CA VAL A 307 -40.69 3.66 -40.49
C VAL A 307 -41.43 4.93 -40.90
N LYS A 308 -42.03 4.93 -42.05
CA LYS A 308 -42.66 6.12 -42.64
C LYS A 308 -43.70 6.76 -41.73
N GLY A 309 -43.46 8.03 -41.36
CA GLY A 309 -44.35 8.82 -40.53
C GLY A 309 -44.41 8.43 -39.05
N LYS A 310 -43.54 7.52 -38.63
CA LYS A 310 -43.42 7.15 -37.22
C LYS A 310 -42.36 7.98 -36.52
N LYS A 311 -42.55 8.18 -35.20
CA LYS A 311 -41.57 8.81 -34.33
C LYS A 311 -40.60 7.76 -33.82
N ARG A 312 -39.39 8.21 -33.43
CA ARG A 312 -38.33 7.38 -32.87
C ARG A 312 -38.85 6.51 -31.69
N ASP A 313 -39.63 7.08 -30.78
CA ASP A 313 -40.17 6.35 -29.63
C ASP A 313 -41.18 5.28 -29.99
N GLU A 314 -41.96 5.47 -31.06
CA GLU A 314 -42.88 4.47 -31.56
C GLU A 314 -42.15 3.27 -32.15
N ILE A 315 -41.10 3.52 -32.94
CA ILE A 315 -40.27 2.45 -33.49
C ILE A 315 -39.49 1.72 -32.38
N ARG A 316 -38.97 2.46 -31.40
CA ARG A 316 -38.33 1.89 -30.22
C ARG A 316 -39.27 0.92 -29.49
N HIS A 317 -40.51 1.30 -29.29
CA HIS A 317 -41.50 0.46 -28.61
C HIS A 317 -41.81 -0.80 -29.39
N GLU A 318 -42.09 -0.65 -30.71
CA GLU A 318 -42.37 -1.78 -31.60
C GLU A 318 -41.22 -2.79 -31.64
N LEU A 319 -39.96 -2.29 -31.73
CA LEU A 319 -38.74 -3.13 -31.74
C LEU A 319 -38.54 -3.89 -30.44
N LYS A 320 -38.84 -3.24 -29.29
CA LYS A 320 -38.77 -3.91 -27.98
C LYS A 320 -39.80 -5.02 -27.86
N GLU A 321 -41.04 -4.77 -28.30
CA GLU A 321 -42.10 -5.79 -28.29
C GLU A 321 -41.74 -6.97 -29.21
N GLU A 322 -41.23 -6.68 -30.42
CA GLU A 322 -40.80 -7.74 -31.36
C GLU A 322 -39.64 -8.55 -30.80
N ALA A 323 -38.64 -7.90 -30.19
CA ALA A 323 -37.48 -8.57 -29.61
C ALA A 323 -37.87 -9.47 -28.42
N VAL A 324 -38.75 -9.00 -27.54
CA VAL A 324 -39.26 -9.81 -26.42
C VAL A 324 -40.08 -10.98 -26.93
N LYS A 325 -40.93 -10.76 -27.94
CA LYS A 325 -41.73 -11.82 -28.54
C LYS A 325 -40.86 -12.92 -29.17
N LEU A 326 -39.79 -12.58 -29.88
CA LEU A 326 -38.84 -13.53 -30.43
C LEU A 326 -38.18 -14.40 -29.33
N TYR A 327 -37.87 -13.78 -28.18
CA TYR A 327 -37.35 -14.53 -27.05
C TYR A 327 -38.41 -15.50 -26.47
N GLU A 328 -39.67 -15.09 -26.35
CA GLU A 328 -40.79 -15.93 -25.89
C GLU A 328 -41.07 -17.08 -26.86
N GLU A 329 -41.02 -16.82 -28.16
CA GLU A 329 -41.11 -17.84 -29.20
C GLU A 329 -40.00 -18.88 -29.06
N LYS A 330 -38.77 -18.41 -28.77
CA LYS A 330 -37.63 -19.29 -28.52
C LYS A 330 -37.79 -20.10 -27.22
N GLU A 331 -38.32 -19.50 -26.16
CA GLU A 331 -38.66 -20.19 -24.91
C GLU A 331 -39.63 -21.34 -25.15
N ALA A 332 -40.65 -21.14 -26.01
CA ALA A 332 -41.67 -22.13 -26.33
C ALA A 332 -41.15 -23.33 -27.14
N GLU A 333 -39.98 -23.24 -27.79
CA GLU A 333 -39.32 -24.36 -28.48
C GLU A 333 -38.77 -25.43 -27.53
N PHE A 334 -38.49 -25.07 -26.25
CA PHE A 334 -37.93 -25.99 -25.28
C PHE A 334 -39.07 -26.84 -24.65
N PRO A 335 -38.88 -28.17 -24.55
CA PRO A 335 -39.87 -29.06 -23.97
C PRO A 335 -40.16 -28.78 -22.49
N GLU A 336 -39.13 -28.33 -21.75
CA GLU A 336 -39.18 -28.00 -20.33
C GLU A 336 -38.56 -26.60 -20.11
N PRO A 337 -39.27 -25.68 -19.44
CA PRO A 337 -38.77 -24.32 -19.19
C PRO A 337 -37.42 -24.29 -18.44
N GLU A 338 -37.17 -25.29 -17.57
CA GLU A 338 -35.93 -25.42 -16.81
C GLU A 338 -34.68 -25.57 -17.69
N GLN A 339 -34.80 -26.21 -18.86
CA GLN A 339 -33.70 -26.40 -19.79
C GLN A 339 -33.24 -25.04 -20.35
N LEU A 340 -34.14 -24.15 -20.66
CA LEU A 340 -33.77 -22.80 -21.09
C LEU A 340 -33.13 -22.02 -19.92
N ARG A 341 -33.70 -22.11 -18.72
CA ARG A 341 -33.10 -21.44 -17.52
C ARG A 341 -31.67 -21.90 -17.26
N GLU A 342 -31.39 -23.18 -17.41
CA GLU A 342 -30.02 -23.70 -17.26
C GLU A 342 -29.10 -23.21 -18.38
N LEU A 343 -29.59 -23.14 -19.63
CA LEU A 343 -28.83 -22.60 -20.74
C LEU A 343 -28.49 -21.11 -20.50
N GLU A 344 -29.49 -20.30 -20.10
CA GLU A 344 -29.30 -18.91 -19.75
C GLU A 344 -28.26 -18.71 -18.67
N ARG A 345 -28.32 -19.53 -17.61
CA ARG A 345 -27.36 -19.51 -16.52
C ARG A 345 -25.92 -19.75 -17.01
N VAL A 346 -25.72 -20.79 -17.80
CA VAL A 346 -24.41 -21.14 -18.35
C VAL A 346 -23.88 -20.02 -19.26
N VAL A 347 -24.74 -19.49 -20.13
CA VAL A 347 -24.34 -18.40 -21.05
C VAL A 347 -24.00 -17.12 -20.29
N LEU A 348 -24.85 -16.71 -19.33
CA LEU A 348 -24.62 -15.52 -18.53
C LEU A 348 -23.32 -15.62 -17.73
N LEU A 349 -23.08 -16.76 -17.05
CA LEU A 349 -21.82 -16.96 -16.32
C LEU A 349 -20.60 -16.88 -17.23
N LYS A 350 -20.67 -17.52 -18.40
CA LYS A 350 -19.59 -17.46 -19.37
C LYS A 350 -19.33 -16.04 -19.88
N CYS A 351 -20.38 -15.27 -20.15
CA CYS A 351 -20.26 -13.88 -20.59
C CYS A 351 -19.67 -12.99 -19.47
N ILE A 352 -20.19 -13.12 -18.25
CA ILE A 352 -19.71 -12.37 -17.08
C ILE A 352 -18.23 -12.68 -16.85
N ASP A 353 -17.86 -13.95 -16.77
CA ASP A 353 -16.48 -14.37 -16.48
C ASP A 353 -15.51 -13.92 -17.59
N SER A 354 -15.89 -14.06 -18.87
CA SER A 354 -15.05 -13.62 -19.98
C SER A 354 -14.85 -12.10 -19.98
N LYS A 355 -15.92 -11.34 -19.86
CA LYS A 355 -15.86 -9.86 -19.88
C LYS A 355 -15.18 -9.29 -18.66
N TRP A 356 -15.34 -9.93 -17.51
CA TRP A 356 -14.64 -9.54 -16.29
C TRP A 356 -13.13 -9.80 -16.40
N MET A 357 -12.72 -10.93 -16.97
CA MET A 357 -11.30 -11.23 -17.22
C MET A 357 -10.68 -10.23 -18.21
N ASP A 358 -11.41 -9.86 -19.27
CA ASP A 358 -10.98 -8.84 -20.22
C ASP A 358 -10.78 -7.49 -19.53
N ASN A 359 -11.73 -7.08 -18.66
CA ASN A 359 -11.65 -5.83 -17.89
C ASN A 359 -10.45 -5.83 -16.94
N LEU A 360 -10.21 -6.91 -16.20
CA LEU A 360 -9.05 -7.05 -15.31
C LEU A 360 -7.73 -6.96 -16.09
N SER A 361 -7.68 -7.49 -17.31
CA SER A 361 -6.50 -7.37 -18.17
C SER A 361 -6.23 -5.93 -18.59
N LEU A 362 -7.29 -5.14 -18.86
CA LEU A 362 -7.18 -3.73 -19.23
C LEU A 362 -6.73 -2.83 -18.07
N ILE A 363 -7.10 -3.16 -16.83
CA ILE A 363 -6.67 -2.42 -15.63
C ILE A 363 -5.14 -2.43 -15.51
N HIS A 364 -4.48 -3.57 -15.74
CA HIS A 364 -3.02 -3.68 -15.72
C HIS A 364 -2.31 -2.83 -16.79
N ILE A 365 -2.97 -2.51 -17.89
CA ILE A 365 -2.42 -1.66 -18.95
C ILE A 365 -2.52 -0.17 -18.58
N SER A 366 -3.53 0.19 -17.80
CA SER A 366 -3.79 1.58 -17.39
C SER A 366 -3.09 2.00 -16.10
N GLU A 367 -2.59 1.04 -15.29
CA GLU A 367 -1.79 1.36 -14.10
C GLU A 367 -0.41 1.87 -14.53
N PRO A 368 -0.04 3.10 -14.17
CA PRO A 368 1.32 3.58 -14.41
C PRO A 368 2.29 2.79 -13.53
N THR A 369 3.17 2.04 -14.15
CA THR A 369 4.32 1.36 -13.51
C THR A 369 5.26 2.34 -12.82
#